data_88717ac74d759d6d1c7617b5852f6b76
#
_entry.id   88717ac74d759d6d1c7617b5852f6b76
#
_cell.length_a   1.000
_cell.length_b   1.000
_cell.length_c   1.000
_cell.angle_alpha   90.00
_cell.angle_beta   90.00
_cell.angle_gamma   90.00
#
_symmetry.space_group_name_H-M   'P 1'
#
loop_
_entity.id
_entity.type
_entity.pdbx_description
1 polymer ?
#
loop_
_entity_poly.entity_id
_entity_poly.type
_entity_poly.pdbx_seq_one_letter_code
_entity_poly.pdbx_strand_id
1 'polypeptide(L)'
;MTATASRTTNRRPELLAPAGGPEPFAAALAAGADAIYCGMGSFNARRKATNFTDEAFEQACRAAHLAGSRVYVTVNIVIKQSEMGDALQLIHRCSTLGADAFIIQDWGLFFEVKRTMPGIETHISTQANIHDDRGTLWCREQGADRVTLSRELSIDEIAAIHNAAPDVDLEGFSH
;
A
#
# COMPACT_ATOMS: atom_id res chain seq x y z
N MET A 1 -21.42 -12.06 27.32
CA MET A 1 -21.81 -11.13 26.25
C MET A 1 -21.22 -9.77 26.58
N THR A 2 -20.01 -9.51 26.15
CA THR A 2 -19.33 -8.21 26.30
C THR A 2 -19.42 -7.49 24.96
N ALA A 3 -20.21 -6.43 24.91
CA ALA A 3 -20.34 -5.56 23.76
C ALA A 3 -19.00 -4.87 23.52
N THR A 4 -18.34 -5.22 22.42
CA THR A 4 -17.16 -4.51 21.92
C THR A 4 -17.65 -3.15 21.43
N ALA A 5 -17.32 -2.09 22.16
CA ALA A 5 -17.64 -0.73 21.79
C ALA A 5 -16.98 -0.42 20.44
N SER A 6 -17.79 -0.13 19.43
CA SER A 6 -17.39 0.44 18.15
C SER A 6 -16.58 1.72 18.43
N ARG A 7 -15.28 1.67 18.17
CA ARG A 7 -14.44 2.87 18.16
C ARG A 7 -14.68 3.61 16.86
N THR A 8 -15.76 4.37 16.76
CA THR A 8 -15.88 5.45 15.78
C THR A 8 -14.88 6.54 16.15
N THR A 9 -13.63 6.35 15.78
CA THR A 9 -12.66 7.43 15.81
C THR A 9 -12.96 8.32 14.60
N ASN A 10 -13.42 9.53 14.85
CA ASN A 10 -13.57 10.59 13.85
C ASN A 10 -12.15 11.05 13.41
N ARG A 11 -11.37 10.12 12.82
CA ARG A 11 -10.05 10.40 12.27
C ARG A 11 -10.25 10.90 10.85
N ARG A 12 -9.59 12.03 10.53
CA ARG A 12 -9.51 12.45 9.12
C ARG A 12 -8.86 11.31 8.30
N PRO A 13 -9.28 11.10 7.06
CA PRO A 13 -8.63 10.13 6.19
C PRO A 13 -7.13 10.43 6.03
N GLU A 14 -6.31 9.39 5.91
CA GLU A 14 -4.91 9.50 5.53
C GLU A 14 -4.80 10.03 4.10
N LEU A 15 -4.03 11.08 3.90
CA LEU A 15 -3.73 11.62 2.57
C LEU A 15 -2.51 10.91 2.00
N LEU A 16 -2.76 10.02 1.04
CA LEU A 16 -1.73 9.26 0.33
C LEU A 16 -1.37 9.94 -1.00
N ALA A 17 -0.12 10.36 -1.16
CA ALA A 17 0.38 11.04 -2.37
C ALA A 17 1.30 10.14 -3.21
N PRO A 18 1.24 10.23 -4.57
CA PRO A 18 2.16 9.53 -5.45
C PRO A 18 3.51 10.24 -5.58
N ALA A 19 4.60 9.47 -5.68
CA ALA A 19 5.90 10.02 -6.05
C ALA A 19 6.59 9.14 -7.12
N GLY A 20 6.89 9.74 -8.28
CA GLY A 20 7.61 9.05 -9.36
C GLY A 20 9.14 9.11 -9.24
N GLY A 21 9.68 9.76 -8.21
CA GLY A 21 11.11 9.94 -7.97
C GLY A 21 11.37 10.92 -6.82
N PRO A 22 12.64 11.27 -6.55
CA PRO A 22 13.02 12.09 -5.39
C PRO A 22 12.38 13.46 -5.34
N GLU A 23 12.28 14.17 -6.46
CA GLU A 23 11.72 15.53 -6.52
C GLU A 23 10.21 15.54 -6.24
N PRO A 24 9.34 14.72 -6.92
CA PRO A 24 7.95 14.58 -6.56
C PRO A 24 7.74 14.10 -5.11
N PHE A 25 8.64 13.26 -4.58
CA PHE A 25 8.58 12.80 -3.20
C PHE A 25 8.75 13.97 -2.22
N ALA A 26 9.78 14.80 -2.42
CA ALA A 26 10.01 15.97 -1.60
C ALA A 26 8.84 16.96 -1.69
N ALA A 27 8.25 17.14 -2.86
CA ALA A 27 7.08 17.99 -3.06
C ALA A 27 5.84 17.47 -2.30
N ALA A 28 5.57 16.16 -2.36
CA ALA A 28 4.48 15.53 -1.63
C ALA A 28 4.65 15.69 -0.11
N LEU A 29 5.87 15.48 0.38
CA LEU A 29 6.21 15.64 1.79
C LEU A 29 6.02 17.10 2.25
N ALA A 30 6.51 18.08 1.47
CA ALA A 30 6.35 19.50 1.75
C ALA A 30 4.87 19.94 1.71
N ALA A 31 4.04 19.28 0.90
CA ALA A 31 2.60 19.52 0.84
C ALA A 31 1.82 18.91 2.02
N GLY A 32 2.48 18.15 2.90
CA GLY A 32 1.87 17.59 4.11
C GLY A 32 1.12 16.28 3.86
N ALA A 33 1.58 15.45 2.91
CA ALA A 33 1.07 14.10 2.74
C ALA A 33 1.30 13.26 4.01
N ASP A 34 0.29 12.51 4.45
CA ASP A 34 0.40 11.61 5.60
C ASP A 34 1.16 10.32 5.23
N ALA A 35 1.06 9.93 3.96
CA ALA A 35 1.85 8.84 3.40
C ALA A 35 2.22 9.14 1.94
N ILE A 36 3.32 8.55 1.47
CA ILE A 36 3.78 8.73 0.09
C ILE A 36 4.07 7.35 -0.50
N TYR A 37 3.51 7.06 -1.69
CA TYR A 37 3.84 5.82 -2.38
C TYR A 37 4.73 6.07 -3.60
N CYS A 38 5.70 5.16 -3.80
CA CYS A 38 6.64 5.20 -4.91
C CYS A 38 6.96 3.79 -5.43
N GLY A 39 7.48 3.73 -6.64
CA GLY A 39 7.99 2.50 -7.21
C GLY A 39 9.51 2.40 -7.04
N MET A 40 10.00 1.17 -6.80
CA MET A 40 11.41 0.83 -6.79
C MET A 40 11.68 -0.25 -7.84
N GLY A 41 12.69 -0.03 -8.69
CA GLY A 41 13.07 -1.01 -9.72
C GLY A 41 11.98 -1.26 -10.77
N SER A 42 11.89 -2.51 -11.26
CA SER A 42 11.07 -2.89 -12.43
C SER A 42 9.68 -3.44 -12.11
N PHE A 43 9.37 -3.74 -10.83
CA PHE A 43 8.13 -4.43 -10.42
C PHE A 43 6.97 -3.49 -10.10
N ASN A 44 6.90 -2.31 -10.73
CA ASN A 44 5.79 -1.39 -10.57
C ASN A 44 5.17 -0.99 -11.91
N ALA A 45 3.88 -0.60 -11.89
CA ALA A 45 3.14 -0.22 -13.09
C ALA A 45 3.69 1.04 -13.78
N ARG A 46 4.46 1.86 -13.09
CA ARG A 46 5.07 3.11 -13.61
C ARG A 46 6.53 2.92 -14.03
N ARG A 47 6.81 1.93 -14.87
CA ARG A 47 8.17 1.56 -15.33
C ARG A 47 9.03 2.70 -15.90
N LYS A 48 8.43 3.83 -16.32
CA LYS A 48 9.12 5.00 -16.92
C LYS A 48 9.47 6.09 -15.89
N ALA A 49 9.11 5.92 -14.61
CA ALA A 49 9.48 6.88 -13.58
C ALA A 49 10.98 6.82 -13.28
N THR A 50 11.56 7.95 -12.90
CA THR A 50 12.95 8.02 -12.45
C THR A 50 13.05 7.27 -11.12
N ASN A 51 13.55 6.04 -11.15
CA ASN A 51 13.65 5.21 -9.94
C ASN A 51 14.64 5.83 -8.94
N PHE A 52 14.36 5.61 -7.65
CA PHE A 52 15.32 5.92 -6.61
C PHE A 52 16.54 4.98 -6.68
N THR A 53 17.73 5.48 -6.35
CA THR A 53 18.81 4.63 -5.86
C THR A 53 18.51 4.21 -4.43
N ASP A 54 19.19 3.18 -3.91
CA ASP A 54 18.98 2.71 -2.54
C ASP A 54 19.28 3.82 -1.52
N GLU A 55 20.36 4.57 -1.72
CA GLU A 55 20.74 5.69 -0.85
C GLU A 55 19.73 6.83 -0.87
N ALA A 56 19.22 7.18 -2.06
CA ALA A 56 18.21 8.22 -2.20
C ALA A 56 16.87 7.78 -1.58
N PHE A 57 16.51 6.50 -1.69
CA PHE A 57 15.31 5.95 -1.08
C PHE A 57 15.41 5.94 0.45
N GLU A 58 16.54 5.48 1.00
CA GLU A 58 16.78 5.51 2.45
C GLU A 58 16.70 6.94 3.01
N GLN A 59 17.30 7.92 2.32
CA GLN A 59 17.20 9.33 2.71
C GLN A 59 15.77 9.85 2.66
N ALA A 60 15.00 9.47 1.63
CA ALA A 60 13.59 9.84 1.50
C ALA A 60 12.75 9.24 2.62
N CYS A 61 12.94 7.97 2.98
CA CYS A 61 12.26 7.34 4.11
C CYS A 61 12.58 8.05 5.43
N ARG A 62 13.85 8.34 5.68
CA ARG A 62 14.25 9.09 6.90
C ARG A 62 13.60 10.48 6.96
N ALA A 63 13.55 11.21 5.84
CA ALA A 63 12.92 12.52 5.77
C ALA A 63 11.40 12.43 6.03
N ALA A 64 10.74 11.43 5.45
CA ALA A 64 9.32 11.18 5.67
C ALA A 64 9.02 10.88 7.15
N HIS A 65 9.77 9.96 7.75
CA HIS A 65 9.59 9.57 9.15
C HIS A 65 9.84 10.74 10.12
N LEU A 66 10.82 11.59 9.85
CA LEU A 66 11.05 12.82 10.63
C LEU A 66 9.87 13.81 10.55
N ALA A 67 9.15 13.81 9.42
CA ALA A 67 7.95 14.63 9.23
C ALA A 67 6.67 13.94 9.73
N GLY A 68 6.76 12.71 10.24
CA GLY A 68 5.61 11.91 10.67
C GLY A 68 4.81 11.26 9.53
N SER A 69 5.38 11.20 8.32
CA SER A 69 4.78 10.58 7.13
C SER A 69 5.29 9.16 6.93
N ARG A 70 4.47 8.31 6.30
CA ARG A 70 4.80 6.92 5.97
C ARG A 70 5.23 6.77 4.50
N VAL A 71 5.97 5.71 4.20
CA VAL A 71 6.45 5.42 2.83
C VAL A 71 6.00 4.03 2.40
N TYR A 72 5.24 3.98 1.29
CA TYR A 72 4.75 2.73 0.71
C TYR A 72 5.42 2.43 -0.63
N VAL A 73 5.82 1.18 -0.83
CA VAL A 73 6.45 0.75 -2.09
C VAL A 73 5.46 -0.05 -2.92
N THR A 74 5.30 0.35 -4.20
CA THR A 74 4.45 -0.38 -5.13
C THR A 74 5.21 -1.54 -5.78
N VAL A 75 4.66 -2.75 -5.63
CA VAL A 75 5.02 -3.97 -6.36
C VAL A 75 3.73 -4.50 -7.00
N ASN A 76 3.13 -3.66 -7.86
CA ASN A 76 1.75 -3.79 -8.29
C ASN A 76 1.62 -4.17 -9.76
N ILE A 77 2.38 -5.17 -10.18
CA ILE A 77 2.25 -5.87 -11.47
C ILE A 77 2.17 -7.38 -11.24
N VAL A 78 1.77 -8.09 -12.27
CA VAL A 78 1.83 -9.57 -12.28
C VAL A 78 3.29 -10.03 -12.24
N ILE A 79 3.61 -10.99 -11.38
CA ILE A 79 4.95 -11.52 -11.17
C ILE A 79 5.03 -12.92 -11.78
N LYS A 80 5.94 -13.12 -12.72
CA LYS A 80 6.18 -14.45 -13.28
C LYS A 80 6.92 -15.33 -12.27
N GLN A 81 6.73 -16.64 -12.38
CA GLN A 81 7.40 -17.60 -11.51
C GLN A 81 8.93 -17.41 -11.45
N SER A 82 9.55 -17.05 -12.57
CA SER A 82 10.99 -16.79 -12.65
C SER A 82 11.41 -15.46 -12.01
N GLU A 83 10.48 -14.55 -11.74
CA GLU A 83 10.73 -13.21 -11.18
C GLU A 83 10.44 -13.17 -9.66
N MET A 84 9.83 -14.23 -9.12
CA MET A 84 9.38 -14.27 -7.71
C MET A 84 10.54 -14.01 -6.73
N GLY A 85 11.68 -14.63 -6.95
CA GLY A 85 12.86 -14.44 -6.10
C GLY A 85 13.35 -12.99 -6.08
N ASP A 86 13.40 -12.34 -7.23
CA ASP A 86 13.84 -10.95 -7.37
C ASP A 86 12.82 -9.98 -6.74
N ALA A 87 11.53 -10.26 -6.88
CA ALA A 87 10.46 -9.46 -6.26
C ALA A 87 10.52 -9.55 -4.73
N LEU A 88 10.73 -10.73 -4.16
CA LEU A 88 10.91 -10.92 -2.71
C LEU A 88 12.17 -10.23 -2.20
N GLN A 89 13.28 -10.30 -2.94
CA GLN A 89 14.52 -9.58 -2.60
C GLN A 89 14.32 -8.06 -2.61
N LEU A 90 13.57 -7.53 -3.59
CA LEU A 90 13.22 -6.11 -3.64
C LEU A 90 12.43 -5.69 -2.41
N ILE A 91 11.39 -6.46 -2.03
CA ILE A 91 10.57 -6.16 -0.84
C ILE A 91 11.43 -6.17 0.42
N HIS A 92 12.25 -7.20 0.61
CA HIS A 92 13.15 -7.28 1.76
C HIS A 92 14.12 -6.09 1.82
N ARG A 93 14.74 -5.75 0.69
CA ARG A 93 15.65 -4.60 0.59
C ARG A 93 14.96 -3.29 0.94
N CYS A 94 13.80 -3.00 0.34
CA CYS A 94 13.05 -1.77 0.61
C CYS A 94 12.58 -1.68 2.06
N SER A 95 12.16 -2.80 2.65
CA SER A 95 11.81 -2.86 4.08
C SER A 95 13.00 -2.50 4.97
N THR A 96 14.20 -3.00 4.65
CA THR A 96 15.44 -2.68 5.38
C THR A 96 15.84 -1.20 5.23
N LEU A 97 15.53 -0.58 4.09
CA LEU A 97 15.80 0.83 3.80
C LEU A 97 14.75 1.78 4.41
N GLY A 98 13.68 1.26 5.00
CA GLY A 98 12.69 2.05 5.73
C GLY A 98 11.30 2.14 5.09
N ALA A 99 10.96 1.29 4.11
CA ALA A 99 9.57 1.21 3.64
C ALA A 99 8.65 0.69 4.75
N ASP A 100 7.50 1.35 4.93
CA ASP A 100 6.51 1.01 5.96
C ASP A 100 5.50 -0.04 5.51
N ALA A 101 5.16 -0.07 4.21
CA ALA A 101 4.22 -1.03 3.64
C ALA A 101 4.47 -1.27 2.15
N PHE A 102 3.85 -2.34 1.62
CA PHE A 102 3.97 -2.71 0.22
C PHE A 102 2.59 -2.86 -0.43
N ILE A 103 2.41 -2.17 -1.56
CA ILE A 103 1.17 -2.22 -2.36
C ILE A 103 1.35 -3.31 -3.41
N ILE A 104 0.65 -4.43 -3.26
CA ILE A 104 0.85 -5.67 -4.03
C ILE A 104 -0.42 -5.99 -4.84
N GLN A 105 -0.24 -6.38 -6.11
CA GLN A 105 -1.32 -6.87 -6.98
C GLN A 105 -1.33 -8.41 -7.05
N ASP A 106 -0.15 -9.01 -7.18
CA ASP A 106 0.02 -10.44 -7.46
C ASP A 106 -0.22 -11.28 -6.19
N TRP A 107 -1.21 -12.16 -6.23
CA TRP A 107 -1.57 -12.99 -5.08
C TRP A 107 -0.49 -14.02 -4.72
N GLY A 108 0.23 -14.54 -5.72
CA GLY A 108 1.37 -15.43 -5.47
C GLY A 108 2.45 -14.73 -4.65
N LEU A 109 2.81 -13.51 -5.05
CA LEU A 109 3.75 -12.67 -4.31
C LEU A 109 3.21 -12.33 -2.91
N PHE A 110 1.93 -11.95 -2.81
CA PHE A 110 1.30 -11.64 -1.52
C PHE A 110 1.43 -12.80 -0.53
N PHE A 111 1.08 -14.02 -0.93
CA PHE A 111 1.16 -15.19 -0.07
C PHE A 111 2.61 -15.53 0.30
N GLU A 112 3.55 -15.39 -0.63
CA GLU A 112 4.98 -15.61 -0.34
C GLU A 112 5.52 -14.56 0.65
N VAL A 113 5.11 -13.30 0.55
CA VAL A 113 5.47 -12.25 1.53
C VAL A 113 4.90 -12.59 2.90
N LYS A 114 3.61 -12.91 3.01
CA LYS A 114 2.99 -13.29 4.30
C LYS A 114 3.65 -14.53 4.93
N ARG A 115 4.08 -15.49 4.10
CA ARG A 115 4.75 -16.71 4.55
C ARG A 115 6.19 -16.48 5.03
N THR A 116 6.97 -15.65 4.30
CA THR A 116 8.42 -15.49 4.51
C THR A 116 8.78 -14.24 5.32
N MET A 117 7.93 -13.23 5.31
CA MET A 117 8.12 -11.94 5.96
C MET A 117 6.83 -11.48 6.66
N PRO A 118 6.31 -12.23 7.65
CA PRO A 118 4.98 -12.00 8.24
C PRO A 118 4.82 -10.66 8.96
N GLY A 119 5.91 -9.97 9.26
CA GLY A 119 5.90 -8.63 9.88
C GLY A 119 5.74 -7.48 8.90
N ILE A 120 5.73 -7.76 7.59
CA ILE A 120 5.58 -6.71 6.57
C ILE A 120 4.09 -6.37 6.39
N GLU A 121 3.77 -5.07 6.49
CA GLU A 121 2.45 -4.55 6.18
C GLU A 121 2.20 -4.59 4.67
N THR A 122 1.05 -5.14 4.26
CA THR A 122 0.69 -5.35 2.85
C THR A 122 -0.65 -4.74 2.52
N HIS A 123 -0.67 -3.92 1.48
CA HIS A 123 -1.87 -3.30 0.93
C HIS A 123 -2.21 -3.96 -0.40
N ILE A 124 -3.45 -4.35 -0.60
CA ILE A 124 -3.91 -4.89 -1.87
C ILE A 124 -4.10 -3.74 -2.86
N SER A 125 -3.42 -3.83 -4.00
CA SER A 125 -3.50 -2.82 -5.06
C SER A 125 -4.89 -2.76 -5.69
N THR A 126 -5.31 -1.57 -6.14
CA THR A 126 -6.52 -1.41 -6.98
C THR A 126 -6.49 -2.28 -8.24
N GLN A 127 -5.31 -2.68 -8.73
CA GLN A 127 -5.17 -3.58 -9.87
C GLN A 127 -5.60 -5.03 -9.57
N ALA A 128 -5.85 -5.38 -8.31
CA ALA A 128 -6.49 -6.64 -7.93
C ALA A 128 -8.02 -6.63 -8.10
N ASN A 129 -8.59 -5.46 -8.48
CA ASN A 129 -10.02 -5.26 -8.80
C ASN A 129 -10.99 -5.63 -7.67
N ILE A 130 -10.64 -5.30 -6.42
CA ILE A 130 -11.56 -5.47 -5.29
C ILE A 130 -12.60 -4.34 -5.31
N HIS A 131 -13.89 -4.72 -5.39
CA HIS A 131 -14.99 -3.78 -5.60
C HIS A 131 -16.27 -4.11 -4.83
N ASP A 132 -16.23 -5.10 -3.93
CA ASP A 132 -17.36 -5.49 -3.10
C ASP A 132 -16.93 -5.90 -1.68
N ASP A 133 -17.92 -6.12 -0.83
CA ASP A 133 -17.73 -6.53 0.55
C ASP A 133 -17.09 -7.92 0.67
N ARG A 134 -17.46 -8.87 -0.18
CA ARG A 134 -16.95 -10.24 -0.16
C ARG A 134 -15.48 -10.30 -0.52
N GLY A 135 -15.08 -9.58 -1.58
CA GLY A 135 -13.68 -9.44 -1.97
C GLY A 135 -12.84 -8.78 -0.85
N THR A 136 -13.39 -7.74 -0.22
CA THR A 136 -12.73 -7.05 0.89
C THR A 136 -12.58 -7.96 2.12
N LEU A 137 -13.64 -8.67 2.51
CA LEU A 137 -13.61 -9.63 3.62
C LEU A 137 -12.63 -10.78 3.33
N TRP A 138 -12.60 -11.27 2.10
CA TRP A 138 -11.65 -12.30 1.70
C TRP A 138 -10.21 -11.81 1.81
N CYS A 139 -9.89 -10.58 1.34
CA CYS A 139 -8.56 -10.00 1.50
C CYS A 139 -8.13 -9.96 2.98
N ARG A 140 -9.04 -9.54 3.87
CA ARG A 140 -8.80 -9.54 5.32
C ARG A 140 -8.51 -10.94 5.86
N GLU A 141 -9.28 -11.94 5.46
CA GLU A 141 -9.08 -13.33 5.87
C GLU A 141 -7.72 -13.88 5.42
N GLN A 142 -7.20 -13.40 4.30
CA GLN A 142 -5.85 -13.73 3.84
C GLN A 142 -4.76 -12.93 4.57
N GLY A 143 -5.11 -11.98 5.43
CA GLY A 143 -4.16 -11.18 6.22
C GLY A 143 -3.70 -9.90 5.53
N ALA A 144 -4.45 -9.37 4.57
CA ALA A 144 -4.19 -8.03 4.04
C ALA A 144 -4.46 -6.96 5.11
N ASP A 145 -3.59 -5.98 5.20
CA ASP A 145 -3.68 -4.91 6.19
C ASP A 145 -4.54 -3.75 5.67
N ARG A 146 -4.55 -3.52 4.33
CA ARG A 146 -5.35 -2.49 3.64
C ARG A 146 -5.79 -2.99 2.27
N VAL A 147 -6.92 -2.48 1.79
CA VAL A 147 -7.44 -2.76 0.45
C VAL A 147 -7.70 -1.45 -0.29
N THR A 148 -7.02 -1.26 -1.44
CA THR A 148 -7.32 -0.18 -2.37
C THR A 148 -8.45 -0.62 -3.29
N LEU A 149 -9.61 0.00 -3.13
CA LEU A 149 -10.81 -0.32 -3.89
C LEU A 149 -10.71 0.09 -5.37
N SER A 150 -11.51 -0.55 -6.20
CA SER A 150 -11.69 -0.17 -7.61
C SER A 150 -12.25 1.25 -7.73
N ARG A 151 -11.93 1.91 -8.84
CA ARG A 151 -12.27 3.35 -9.07
C ARG A 151 -13.72 3.57 -9.47
N GLU A 152 -14.43 2.52 -9.85
CA GLU A 152 -15.80 2.56 -10.37
C GLU A 152 -16.85 2.73 -9.27
N LEU A 153 -16.45 2.63 -8.01
CA LEU A 153 -17.36 2.66 -6.87
C LEU A 153 -17.80 4.09 -6.52
N SER A 154 -19.09 4.23 -6.25
CA SER A 154 -19.66 5.42 -5.64
C SER A 154 -19.31 5.50 -4.14
N ILE A 155 -19.48 6.68 -3.55
CA ILE A 155 -19.29 6.90 -2.10
C ILE A 155 -20.22 6.00 -1.27
N ASP A 156 -21.46 5.79 -1.71
CA ASP A 156 -22.43 4.95 -1.01
C ASP A 156 -22.03 3.47 -1.03
N GLU A 157 -21.46 2.98 -2.15
CA GLU A 157 -20.94 1.63 -2.26
C GLU A 157 -19.69 1.45 -1.38
N ILE A 158 -18.79 2.42 -1.35
CA ILE A 158 -17.61 2.41 -0.45
C ILE A 158 -18.08 2.38 1.02
N ALA A 159 -19.08 3.19 1.37
CA ALA A 159 -19.64 3.19 2.72
C ALA A 159 -20.28 1.84 3.09
N ALA A 160 -20.96 1.19 2.14
CA ALA A 160 -21.54 -0.14 2.34
C ALA A 160 -20.44 -1.20 2.58
N ILE A 161 -19.37 -1.17 1.80
CA ILE A 161 -18.20 -2.06 1.99
C ILE A 161 -17.55 -1.82 3.36
N HIS A 162 -17.34 -0.56 3.75
CA HIS A 162 -16.77 -0.22 5.05
C HIS A 162 -17.63 -0.75 6.21
N ASN A 163 -18.96 -0.62 6.11
CA ASN A 163 -19.88 -1.12 7.14
C ASN A 163 -19.87 -2.65 7.24
N ALA A 164 -19.67 -3.35 6.12
CA ALA A 164 -19.58 -4.81 6.09
C ALA A 164 -18.21 -5.32 6.59
N ALA A 165 -17.13 -4.55 6.41
CA ALA A 165 -15.77 -4.89 6.77
C ALA A 165 -15.09 -3.78 7.59
N PRO A 166 -15.58 -3.43 8.79
CA PRO A 166 -15.12 -2.28 9.56
C PRO A 166 -13.70 -2.41 10.09
N ASP A 167 -13.16 -3.62 10.09
CA ASP A 167 -11.82 -3.92 10.58
C ASP A 167 -10.75 -3.85 9.47
N VAL A 168 -11.15 -3.54 8.23
CA VAL A 168 -10.23 -3.40 7.09
C VAL A 168 -10.00 -1.93 6.81
N ASP A 169 -8.74 -1.54 6.70
CA ASP A 169 -8.41 -0.22 6.18
C ASP A 169 -8.72 -0.16 4.68
N LEU A 170 -9.58 0.77 4.29
CA LEU A 170 -9.94 1.00 2.90
C LEU A 170 -9.22 2.21 2.33
N GLU A 171 -8.75 2.08 1.09
CA GLU A 171 -8.16 3.16 0.33
C GLU A 171 -9.00 3.41 -0.93
N GLY A 172 -9.29 4.66 -1.22
CA GLY A 172 -10.02 5.09 -2.41
C GLY A 172 -9.34 6.25 -3.11
N PHE A 173 -9.58 6.39 -4.42
CA PHE A 173 -9.09 7.53 -5.19
C PHE A 173 -10.03 8.72 -5.07
N SER A 174 -9.48 9.91 -4.84
CA SER A 174 -10.24 11.16 -4.74
C SER A 174 -10.36 11.93 -6.07
N HIS A 175 -9.80 11.37 -7.17
CA HIS A 175 -9.75 12.03 -8.50
C HIS A 175 -9.89 11.02 -9.63
#